data_e81a13d83d1ce5f87acaad8a20a2987a
#
_entry.id   e81a13d83d1ce5f87acaad8a20a2987a
#
_cell.length_a   1.000
_cell.length_b   1.000
_cell.length_c   1.000
_cell.angle_alpha   90.00
_cell.angle_beta   90.00
_cell.angle_gamma   90.00
#
_symmetry.space_group_name_H-M   'P 1'
#
loop_
_entity.id
_entity.type
_entity.pdbx_description
1 polymer ?
#
loop_
_entity_poly.entity_id
_entity_poly.type
_entity_poly.pdbx_seq_one_letter_code
_entity_poly.pdbx_strand_id
1 'polypeptide(L)'
;MRIELYLPGSIRSKKNSKRIFARGKMKTVLPSKAYMEWEAEARYEIARQLYGYPDFEILPCPVHINAQIYYKGKQPDLSGCLESIGDCLEGLIFSDDRQIVSWDGSRLYHDKSNPRTNISVWW
;
A
#
# COMPACT_ATOMS: atom_id res chain seq x y z
N MET A 1 14.14 11.45 10.12
CA MET A 1 14.56 10.33 9.27
C MET A 1 13.52 10.08 8.20
N ARG A 2 13.93 9.63 7.03
CA ARG A 2 13.03 9.49 5.89
C ARG A 2 13.53 8.38 4.96
N ILE A 3 12.59 7.60 4.40
CA ILE A 3 12.86 6.67 3.31
C ILE A 3 11.89 6.94 2.15
N GLU A 4 12.35 6.66 0.94
CA GLU A 4 11.57 6.81 -0.28
C GLU A 4 11.40 5.43 -0.93
N LEU A 5 10.16 5.11 -1.28
CA LEU A 5 9.80 3.83 -1.89
C LEU A 5 9.00 4.07 -3.17
N TYR A 6 9.05 3.10 -4.07
CA TYR A 6 8.40 3.18 -5.37
C TYR A 6 7.67 1.87 -5.66
N LEU A 7 6.41 1.97 -6.09
CA LEU A 7 5.66 0.82 -6.57
C LEU A 7 5.31 1.02 -8.03
N PRO A 8 5.79 0.15 -8.94
CA PRO A 8 5.41 0.22 -10.35
C PRO A 8 3.99 -0.28 -10.57
N GLY A 9 3.35 0.20 -11.62
CA GLY A 9 2.04 -0.24 -12.02
C GLY A 9 0.90 0.36 -11.24
N SER A 10 -0.31 -0.08 -11.56
CA SER A 10 -1.54 0.42 -10.93
C SER A 10 -1.73 -0.16 -9.55
N ILE A 11 -2.08 0.70 -8.61
CA ILE A 11 -2.44 0.27 -7.27
C ILE A 11 -3.83 -0.39 -7.28
N ARG A 12 -4.05 -1.35 -6.40
CA ARG A 12 -5.36 -1.98 -6.21
C ARG A 12 -5.94 -1.59 -4.86
N SER A 13 -7.19 -1.17 -4.87
CA SER A 13 -7.91 -0.88 -3.63
C SER A 13 -8.45 -2.18 -3.03
N LYS A 14 -8.11 -2.43 -1.77
CA LYS A 14 -8.62 -3.58 -1.02
C LYS A 14 -10.14 -3.53 -0.84
N LYS A 15 -10.69 -2.33 -0.68
CA LYS A 15 -12.13 -2.11 -0.50
C LYS A 15 -12.96 -2.66 -1.67
N ASN A 16 -12.45 -2.54 -2.89
CA ASN A 16 -13.17 -2.90 -4.12
C ASN A 16 -12.72 -4.23 -4.70
N SER A 17 -11.90 -4.99 -3.96
CA SER A 17 -11.32 -6.25 -4.43
C SER A 17 -11.56 -7.37 -3.41
N LYS A 18 -12.84 -7.64 -3.15
CA LYS A 18 -13.24 -8.66 -2.17
C LYS A 18 -13.99 -9.80 -2.85
N ARG A 19 -13.85 -11.00 -2.30
CA ARG A 19 -14.67 -12.18 -2.66
C ARG A 19 -15.39 -12.66 -1.42
N ILE A 20 -16.60 -13.20 -1.67
CA ILE A 20 -17.46 -13.73 -0.60
C ILE A 20 -17.50 -15.24 -0.75
N PHE A 21 -17.17 -15.96 0.32
CA PHE A 21 -17.32 -17.38 0.43
C PHE A 21 -18.45 -17.71 1.38
N ALA A 22 -19.36 -18.59 0.96
CA ALA A 22 -20.43 -19.10 1.81
C ALA A 22 -20.18 -20.59 2.07
N ARG A 23 -20.19 -21.00 3.32
CA ARG A 23 -20.06 -22.39 3.73
C ARG A 23 -21.14 -22.68 4.76
N GLY A 24 -22.23 -23.36 4.30
CA GLY A 24 -23.41 -23.52 5.13
C GLY A 24 -24.05 -22.17 5.44
N LYS A 25 -24.19 -21.85 6.72
CA LYS A 25 -24.74 -20.57 7.18
C LYS A 25 -23.66 -19.49 7.41
N MET A 26 -22.39 -19.84 7.20
CA MET A 26 -21.27 -18.92 7.41
C MET A 26 -20.84 -18.28 6.09
N LYS A 27 -20.63 -16.97 6.15
CA LYS A 27 -20.06 -16.20 5.04
C LYS A 27 -18.73 -15.62 5.47
N THR A 28 -17.68 -15.85 4.68
CA THR A 28 -16.36 -15.28 4.89
C THR A 28 -16.05 -14.33 3.73
N VAL A 29 -15.67 -13.10 4.08
CA VAL A 29 -15.24 -12.10 3.09
C VAL A 29 -13.73 -12.10 3.03
N LEU A 30 -13.17 -12.40 1.87
CA LEU A 30 -11.72 -12.43 1.65
C LEU A 30 -11.34 -11.43 0.55
N PRO A 31 -10.08 -10.92 0.55
CA PRO A 31 -9.60 -10.17 -0.59
C PRO A 31 -9.63 -11.00 -1.87
N SER A 32 -9.80 -10.36 -3.01
CA SER A 32 -9.76 -11.06 -4.28
C SER A 32 -8.38 -11.66 -4.54
N LYS A 33 -8.33 -12.69 -5.38
CA LYS A 33 -7.06 -13.29 -5.79
C LYS A 33 -6.15 -12.25 -6.44
N ALA A 34 -6.71 -11.38 -7.29
CA ALA A 34 -5.97 -10.33 -7.95
C ALA A 34 -5.37 -9.33 -6.95
N TYR A 35 -6.10 -8.99 -5.89
CA TYR A 35 -5.56 -8.13 -4.83
C TYR A 35 -4.42 -8.83 -4.09
N MET A 36 -4.58 -10.10 -3.75
CA MET A 36 -3.55 -10.86 -3.03
C MET A 36 -2.27 -10.98 -3.83
N GLU A 37 -2.37 -11.20 -5.14
CA GLU A 37 -1.21 -11.24 -6.04
C GLU A 37 -0.53 -9.88 -6.12
N TRP A 38 -1.32 -8.81 -6.26
CA TRP A 38 -0.78 -7.45 -6.28
C TRP A 38 -0.07 -7.12 -4.97
N GLU A 39 -0.67 -7.44 -3.83
CA GLU A 39 -0.07 -7.17 -2.51
C GLU A 39 1.26 -7.92 -2.34
N ALA A 40 1.32 -9.18 -2.74
CA ALA A 40 2.55 -9.97 -2.65
C ALA A 40 3.67 -9.35 -3.48
N GLU A 41 3.38 -8.92 -4.70
CA GLU A 41 4.36 -8.24 -5.57
C GLU A 41 4.80 -6.90 -5.00
N ALA A 42 3.86 -6.12 -4.47
CA ALA A 42 4.15 -4.83 -3.86
C ALA A 42 5.05 -4.99 -2.64
N ARG A 43 4.76 -5.96 -1.78
CA ARG A 43 5.58 -6.24 -0.60
C ARG A 43 7.00 -6.71 -0.99
N TYR A 44 7.11 -7.51 -2.03
CA TYR A 44 8.41 -7.92 -2.56
C TYR A 44 9.22 -6.71 -3.03
N GLU A 45 8.60 -5.79 -3.79
CA GLU A 45 9.25 -4.59 -4.27
C GLU A 45 9.73 -3.69 -3.12
N ILE A 46 8.90 -3.53 -2.09
CA ILE A 46 9.28 -2.74 -0.90
C ILE A 46 10.46 -3.39 -0.19
N ALA A 47 10.40 -4.70 0.05
CA ALA A 47 11.49 -5.42 0.71
C ALA A 47 12.80 -5.31 -0.07
N ARG A 48 12.73 -5.41 -1.40
CA ARG A 48 13.89 -5.27 -2.27
C ARG A 48 14.51 -3.88 -2.17
N GLN A 49 13.69 -2.84 -2.14
CA GLN A 49 14.17 -1.45 -2.05
C GLN A 49 14.80 -1.14 -0.70
N LEU A 50 14.42 -1.85 0.36
CA LEU A 50 15.01 -1.66 1.68
C LEU A 50 16.50 -2.04 1.72
N TYR A 51 17.00 -2.80 0.76
CA TYR A 51 18.44 -3.04 0.64
C TYR A 51 19.24 -1.76 0.39
N GLY A 52 18.59 -0.70 -0.14
CA GLY A 52 19.18 0.63 -0.27
C GLY A 52 19.32 1.38 1.06
N TYR A 53 18.74 0.83 2.13
CA TYR A 53 18.76 1.42 3.47
C TYR A 53 19.27 0.37 4.47
N PRO A 54 20.57 -0.01 4.41
CA PRO A 54 21.08 -1.18 5.14
C PRO A 54 20.93 -1.09 6.66
N ASP A 55 20.84 0.12 7.21
CA ASP A 55 20.69 0.33 8.66
C ASP A 55 19.23 0.46 9.09
N PHE A 56 18.29 0.30 8.13
CA PHE A 56 16.87 0.42 8.45
C PHE A 56 16.37 -0.79 9.23
N GLU A 57 15.66 -0.53 10.31
CA GLU A 57 14.95 -1.53 11.11
C GLU A 57 13.48 -1.14 11.20
N ILE A 58 12.61 -2.13 11.40
CA ILE A 58 11.17 -1.89 11.58
C ILE A 58 10.96 -0.83 12.67
N LEU A 59 10.19 0.20 12.35
CA LEU A 59 10.02 1.37 13.20
C LEU A 59 9.05 1.08 14.36
N PRO A 60 9.46 1.40 15.61
CA PRO A 60 8.59 1.24 16.78
C PRO A 60 7.79 2.50 17.12
N CYS A 61 7.91 3.56 16.33
CA CYS A 61 7.41 4.90 16.63
C CYS A 61 6.28 5.30 15.67
N PRO A 62 5.55 6.40 15.97
CA PRO A 62 4.61 6.96 14.99
C PRO A 62 5.30 7.33 13.69
N VAL A 63 4.61 7.10 12.57
CA VAL A 63 5.14 7.37 11.23
C VAL A 63 4.18 8.26 10.44
N HIS A 64 4.77 9.03 9.53
CA HIS A 64 4.05 9.86 8.58
C HIS A 64 4.28 9.30 7.19
N ILE A 65 3.26 9.32 6.36
CA ILE A 65 3.35 8.78 4.99
C ILE A 65 2.78 9.80 4.01
N ASN A 66 3.45 9.93 2.86
CA ASN A 66 2.93 10.65 1.71
C ASN A 66 2.94 9.67 0.53
N ALA A 67 1.79 9.47 -0.08
CA ALA A 67 1.63 8.60 -1.24
C ALA A 67 1.16 9.42 -2.44
N GLN A 68 1.98 9.50 -3.48
CA GLN A 68 1.63 10.11 -4.75
C GLN A 68 1.24 8.98 -5.69
N ILE A 69 -0.05 8.84 -5.94
CA ILE A 69 -0.64 7.70 -6.65
C ILE A 69 -1.02 8.13 -8.07
N TYR A 70 -0.33 7.56 -9.06
CA TYR A 70 -0.57 7.84 -10.48
C TYR A 70 -1.35 6.66 -11.05
N TYR A 71 -2.60 6.90 -11.46
CA TYR A 71 -3.50 5.86 -11.96
C TYR A 71 -3.80 6.02 -13.45
N LYS A 72 -4.19 4.92 -14.08
CA LYS A 72 -4.74 4.92 -15.44
C LYS A 72 -6.19 4.44 -15.39
N GLY A 73 -7.00 4.89 -16.35
CA GLY A 73 -8.40 4.48 -16.44
C GLY A 73 -9.29 5.15 -15.41
N LYS A 74 -10.17 4.37 -14.79
CA LYS A 74 -11.11 4.88 -13.80
C LYS A 74 -10.39 5.30 -12.54
N GLN A 75 -10.75 6.48 -12.01
CA GLN A 75 -10.19 6.98 -10.76
C GLN A 75 -10.52 6.03 -9.60
N PRO A 76 -9.51 5.56 -8.87
CA PRO A 76 -9.74 4.71 -7.71
C PRO A 76 -10.22 5.54 -6.50
N ASP A 77 -10.68 4.85 -5.47
CA ASP A 77 -11.01 5.45 -4.19
C ASP A 77 -9.72 5.73 -3.41
N LEU A 78 -9.45 6.99 -3.08
CA LEU A 78 -8.23 7.38 -2.39
C LEU A 78 -8.06 6.64 -1.07
N SER A 79 -9.10 6.59 -0.24
CA SER A 79 -8.99 5.94 1.09
C SER A 79 -8.71 4.45 0.96
N GLY A 80 -9.28 3.78 -0.05
CA GLY A 80 -9.01 2.38 -0.34
C GLY A 80 -7.57 2.15 -0.77
N CYS A 81 -7.01 3.07 -1.57
CA CYS A 81 -5.60 3.01 -1.96
C CYS A 81 -4.67 3.19 -0.77
N LEU A 82 -4.96 4.13 0.12
CA LEU A 82 -4.16 4.36 1.33
C LEU A 82 -4.20 3.15 2.25
N GLU A 83 -5.37 2.52 2.41
CA GLU A 83 -5.50 1.28 3.17
C GLU A 83 -4.61 0.17 2.59
N SER A 84 -4.62 0.01 1.27
CA SER A 84 -3.78 -0.97 0.57
C SER A 84 -2.29 -0.71 0.78
N ILE A 85 -1.88 0.55 0.71
CA ILE A 85 -0.48 0.94 0.95
C ILE A 85 -0.09 0.62 2.38
N GLY A 86 -0.93 0.97 3.36
CA GLY A 86 -0.68 0.66 4.77
C GLY A 86 -0.48 -0.83 5.01
N ASP A 87 -1.31 -1.66 4.39
CA ASP A 87 -1.19 -3.12 4.49
C ASP A 87 0.11 -3.64 3.86
N CYS A 88 0.56 -3.04 2.76
CA CYS A 88 1.82 -3.42 2.13
C CYS A 88 3.05 -3.06 2.98
N LEU A 89 2.98 -1.97 3.74
CA LEU A 89 4.08 -1.49 4.56
C LEU A 89 4.14 -2.18 5.93
N GLU A 90 3.01 -2.67 6.43
CA GLU A 90 2.94 -3.32 7.74
C GLU A 90 3.80 -4.59 7.76
N GLY A 91 4.62 -4.71 8.79
CA GLY A 91 5.57 -5.82 8.92
C GLY A 91 6.89 -5.61 8.18
N LEU A 92 6.99 -4.61 7.30
CA LEU A 92 8.23 -4.26 6.59
C LEU A 92 8.81 -2.93 7.09
N ILE A 93 7.95 -1.93 7.29
CA ILE A 93 8.36 -0.59 7.69
C ILE A 93 7.99 -0.31 9.15
N PHE A 94 6.83 -0.74 9.58
CA PHE A 94 6.33 -0.62 10.95
C PHE A 94 5.58 -1.89 11.33
N SER A 95 5.33 -2.10 12.63
CA SER A 95 4.69 -3.32 13.13
C SER A 95 3.17 -3.30 13.00
N ASP A 96 2.56 -2.11 13.11
CA ASP A 96 1.11 -1.96 13.20
C ASP A 96 0.67 -0.69 12.48
N ASP A 97 -0.37 -0.78 11.66
CA ASP A 97 -0.88 0.35 10.89
C ASP A 97 -1.40 1.50 11.77
N ARG A 98 -1.67 1.24 13.06
CA ARG A 98 -2.01 2.29 14.02
C ARG A 98 -0.86 3.25 14.29
N GLN A 99 0.36 2.90 13.90
CA GLN A 99 1.51 3.80 13.98
C GLN A 99 1.44 4.92 12.94
N ILE A 100 0.62 4.76 11.90
CA ILE A 100 0.44 5.80 10.88
C ILE A 100 -0.39 6.93 11.48
N VAL A 101 0.23 8.10 11.65
CA VAL A 101 -0.43 9.26 12.25
C VAL A 101 -0.76 10.36 11.24
N SER A 102 -0.25 10.26 10.01
CA SER A 102 -0.62 11.18 8.95
C SER A 102 -0.41 10.59 7.57
N TRP A 103 -1.21 11.06 6.62
CA TRP A 103 -1.08 10.82 5.18
C TRP A 103 -0.92 12.15 4.44
N ASP A 104 -0.14 13.06 5.02
CA ASP A 104 -0.01 14.45 4.54
C ASP A 104 0.40 14.53 3.09
N GLY A 105 -0.39 15.28 2.30
CA GLY A 105 -0.08 15.52 0.90
C GLY A 105 -0.36 14.36 -0.05
N SER A 106 -0.89 13.24 0.46
CA SER A 106 -1.24 12.11 -0.40
C SER A 106 -2.31 12.49 -1.41
N ARG A 107 -2.11 12.10 -2.69
CA ARG A 107 -2.99 12.51 -3.79
C ARG A 107 -3.06 11.47 -4.88
N LEU A 108 -4.15 11.54 -5.64
CA LEU A 108 -4.35 10.81 -6.87
C LEU A 108 -4.00 11.70 -8.06
N TYR A 109 -3.31 11.13 -9.06
CA TYR A 109 -3.00 11.80 -10.33
C TYR A 109 -3.31 10.84 -11.46
N HIS A 110 -3.88 11.36 -12.55
CA HIS A 110 -4.10 10.56 -13.75
C HIS A 110 -2.83 10.52 -14.59
N ASP A 111 -2.32 9.32 -14.87
CA ASP A 111 -1.19 9.12 -15.78
C ASP A 111 -1.37 7.79 -16.52
N LYS A 112 -1.95 7.86 -17.70
CA LYS A 112 -2.27 6.69 -18.52
C LYS A 112 -1.01 5.93 -18.95
N SER A 113 0.08 6.64 -19.20
CA SER A 113 1.29 6.04 -19.80
C SER A 113 2.21 5.40 -18.76
N ASN A 114 2.16 5.83 -17.50
CA ASN A 114 3.06 5.31 -16.47
C ASN A 114 2.39 5.30 -15.09
N PRO A 115 1.42 4.40 -14.87
CA PRO A 115 0.81 4.25 -13.54
C PRO A 115 1.86 3.77 -12.55
N ARG A 116 1.88 4.40 -11.38
CA ARG A 116 2.88 4.12 -10.35
C ARG A 116 2.46 4.76 -9.03
N THR A 117 3.16 4.41 -7.95
CA THR A 117 2.97 5.08 -6.65
C THR A 117 4.34 5.40 -6.05
N ASN A 118 4.55 6.66 -5.71
CA ASN A 118 5.74 7.11 -4.99
C ASN A 118 5.35 7.30 -3.52
N ILE A 119 6.09 6.67 -2.62
CA ILE A 119 5.79 6.67 -1.20
C ILE A 119 6.97 7.25 -0.42
N SER A 120 6.68 8.24 0.42
CA SER A 120 7.66 8.77 1.37
C SER A 120 7.19 8.40 2.77
N VAL A 121 8.09 7.87 3.59
CA VAL A 121 7.81 7.57 5.00
C VAL A 121 8.82 8.33 5.82
N TRP A 122 8.36 9.07 6.83
CA TRP A 122 9.27 9.77 7.74
C TRP A 122 8.78 9.66 9.19
N TRP A 123 9.73 9.93 10.09
CA TRP A 123 9.48 9.78 11.53
C TRP A 123 10.46 10.61 12.36
#